data_26a77684f116ee12ed4af446bed4a853
#
_entry.id   26a77684f116ee12ed4af446bed4a853
#
_cell.length_a   1.000
_cell.length_b   1.000
_cell.length_c   1.000
_cell.angle_alpha   90.00
_cell.angle_beta   90.00
_cell.angle_gamma   90.00
#
_symmetry.space_group_name_H-M   'P 1'
#
loop_
_entity.id
_entity.type
_entity.pdbx_description
1 polymer ?
#
loop_
_entity_poly.entity_id
_entity_poly.type
_entity_poly.pdbx_seq_one_letter_code
_entity_poly.pdbx_strand_id
1 'polypeptide(L)'
;MKLLFSVFVAGSLALSPVGLASARAAAQGAQERFEVHPSTQDPSVLVTLETLEKWETELSNWGKWGPDDQRGTLNMITPEKTRAATRLVEDGVTVTLAHFVTEEDAIDSGTFGPTEHWMTSVDPVTGEPRFALDAISFSLHDGQLAHMDALCHYAMEQNGQQVIFNGYPQNMTADGCVGDLGINDMGPGYVTRGILVDIPLMRGLDYLEPSTPIYVSDLEEWEDFAGVTVSPGDVLL
;
A
#
# COMPACT_ATOMS: atom_id res chain seq x y z
N MET A 1 1.71 29.19 1.40
CA MET A 1 2.88 28.70 0.64
C MET A 1 2.44 27.40 -0.05
N LYS A 2 2.33 27.38 -1.39
CA LYS A 2 1.78 26.24 -2.13
C LYS A 2 2.79 25.09 -2.11
N LEU A 3 2.43 23.96 -1.51
CA LEU A 3 3.19 22.72 -1.68
C LEU A 3 2.99 22.23 -3.11
N LEU A 4 4.03 22.32 -3.93
CA LEU A 4 4.14 21.60 -5.19
C LEU A 4 4.70 20.21 -4.87
N PHE A 5 3.89 19.18 -5.02
CA PHE A 5 4.40 17.83 -5.21
C PHE A 5 4.99 17.75 -6.61
N SER A 6 6.31 17.84 -6.71
CA SER A 6 7.02 17.55 -7.96
C SER A 6 7.31 16.07 -8.02
N VAL A 7 6.55 15.34 -8.82
CA VAL A 7 6.94 14.02 -9.28
C VAL A 7 8.09 14.21 -10.28
N PHE A 8 9.32 13.92 -9.86
CA PHE A 8 10.45 13.85 -10.76
C PHE A 8 10.46 12.48 -11.44
N VAL A 9 10.00 12.41 -12.67
CA VAL A 9 10.31 11.32 -13.59
C VAL A 9 11.54 11.74 -14.38
N ALA A 10 12.71 11.29 -13.95
CA ALA A 10 13.93 11.42 -14.73
C ALA A 10 14.06 10.23 -15.68
N GLY A 11 13.36 10.29 -16.78
CA GLY A 11 13.54 9.43 -17.94
C GLY A 11 13.30 10.27 -19.17
N SER A 12 14.37 10.52 -19.97
CA SER A 12 14.27 11.26 -21.23
C SER A 12 13.56 10.38 -22.28
N LEU A 13 12.27 10.16 -22.10
CA LEU A 13 11.38 9.77 -23.19
C LEU A 13 10.79 11.07 -23.73
N ALA A 14 11.09 11.36 -24.97
CA ALA A 14 10.46 12.43 -25.72
C ALA A 14 8.98 12.08 -25.89
N LEU A 15 8.17 12.45 -24.89
CA LEU A 15 6.73 12.36 -24.99
C LEU A 15 6.25 13.27 -26.11
N SER A 16 5.42 12.72 -27.01
CA SER A 16 4.76 13.52 -28.03
C SER A 16 3.93 14.62 -27.35
N PRO A 17 3.69 15.77 -28.03
CA PRO A 17 2.86 16.85 -27.46
C PRO A 17 1.47 16.40 -27.01
N VAL A 18 0.95 15.32 -27.57
CA VAL A 18 -0.32 14.71 -27.20
C VAL A 18 -0.22 13.97 -25.84
N GLY A 19 0.90 13.28 -25.58
CA GLY A 19 1.13 12.62 -24.30
C GLY A 19 1.30 13.60 -23.13
N LEU A 20 1.94 14.75 -23.36
CA LEU A 20 2.06 15.81 -22.37
C LEU A 20 0.72 16.51 -22.06
N ALA A 21 -0.14 16.65 -23.06
CA ALA A 21 -1.48 17.22 -22.88
C ALA A 21 -2.38 16.27 -22.07
N SER A 22 -2.31 14.97 -22.33
CA SER A 22 -3.07 13.95 -21.59
C SER A 22 -2.62 13.82 -20.14
N ALA A 23 -1.31 13.82 -19.88
CA ALA A 23 -0.77 13.78 -18.53
C ALA A 23 -1.10 15.07 -17.72
N ARG A 24 -1.11 16.23 -18.38
CA ARG A 24 -1.56 17.49 -17.76
C ARG A 24 -3.06 17.51 -17.46
N ALA A 25 -3.88 16.98 -18.36
CA ALA A 25 -5.33 16.90 -18.16
C ALA A 25 -5.68 15.90 -17.03
N ALA A 26 -4.98 14.77 -16.94
CA ALA A 26 -5.13 13.81 -15.84
C ALA A 26 -4.69 14.43 -14.49
N ALA A 27 -3.57 15.15 -14.45
CA ALA A 27 -3.09 15.82 -13.25
C ALA A 27 -4.02 16.97 -12.81
N GLN A 28 -4.60 17.72 -13.75
CA GLN A 28 -5.60 18.75 -13.45
C GLN A 28 -6.93 18.16 -13.00
N GLY A 29 -7.40 17.08 -13.63
CA GLY A 29 -8.62 16.37 -13.21
C GLY A 29 -8.49 15.70 -11.85
N ALA A 30 -7.29 15.27 -11.44
CA ALA A 30 -7.03 14.79 -10.10
C ALA A 30 -7.05 15.93 -9.05
N GLN A 31 -6.51 17.10 -9.40
CA GLN A 31 -6.53 18.27 -8.51
C GLN A 31 -7.95 18.84 -8.28
N GLU A 32 -8.85 18.70 -9.25
CA GLU A 32 -10.24 19.16 -9.13
C GLU A 32 -11.15 18.20 -8.36
N ARG A 33 -10.71 16.95 -8.14
CA ARG A 33 -11.51 15.91 -7.45
C ARG A 33 -11.40 15.92 -5.93
N PHE A 34 -10.39 16.55 -5.37
CA PHE A 34 -10.16 16.51 -3.93
C PHE A 34 -10.27 17.92 -3.34
N GLU A 35 -11.43 18.24 -2.78
CA GLU A 35 -11.50 19.34 -1.83
C GLU A 35 -10.65 18.98 -0.61
N VAL A 36 -9.72 19.85 -0.27
CA VAL A 36 -8.90 19.68 0.92
C VAL A 36 -9.81 19.71 2.14
N HIS A 37 -9.83 18.63 2.91
CA HIS A 37 -10.69 18.54 4.09
C HIS A 37 -10.39 19.72 5.05
N PRO A 38 -11.40 20.40 5.60
CA PRO A 38 -11.22 21.58 6.47
C PRO A 38 -10.26 21.35 7.64
N SER A 39 -10.21 20.14 8.19
CA SER A 39 -9.30 19.80 9.30
C SER A 39 -7.82 19.86 8.91
N THR A 40 -7.47 19.73 7.61
CA THR A 40 -6.08 19.88 7.14
C THR A 40 -5.60 21.33 7.17
N GLN A 41 -6.48 22.27 7.43
CA GLN A 41 -6.18 23.69 7.60
C GLN A 41 -6.07 24.10 9.07
N ASP A 42 -6.36 23.21 10.00
CA ASP A 42 -6.20 23.46 11.43
C ASP A 42 -4.70 23.50 11.78
N PRO A 43 -4.18 24.64 12.29
CA PRO A 43 -2.78 24.77 12.63
C PRO A 43 -2.30 23.76 13.71
N SER A 44 -3.21 23.24 14.53
CA SER A 44 -2.87 22.29 15.61
C SER A 44 -2.54 20.89 15.07
N VAL A 45 -2.99 20.57 13.85
CA VAL A 45 -2.78 19.28 13.20
C VAL A 45 -1.94 19.37 11.93
N LEU A 46 -1.42 20.56 11.61
CA LEU A 46 -0.55 20.74 10.46
C LEU A 46 0.80 20.07 10.68
N VAL A 47 1.14 19.16 9.80
CA VAL A 47 2.48 18.57 9.72
C VAL A 47 3.36 19.50 8.90
N THR A 48 4.39 20.06 9.53
CA THR A 48 5.40 20.86 8.84
C THR A 48 6.52 19.96 8.29
N LEU A 49 7.34 20.50 7.38
CA LEU A 49 8.53 19.79 6.90
C LEU A 49 9.46 19.42 8.06
N GLU A 50 9.68 20.33 9.01
CA GLU A 50 10.49 20.08 10.21
C GLU A 50 9.92 18.93 11.07
N THR A 51 8.59 18.86 11.20
CA THR A 51 7.92 17.76 11.90
C THR A 51 8.14 16.44 11.17
N LEU A 52 8.05 16.43 9.85
CA LEU A 52 8.26 15.25 9.04
C LEU A 52 9.71 14.75 9.15
N GLU A 53 10.70 15.63 8.99
CA GLU A 53 12.13 15.32 9.16
C GLU A 53 12.44 14.76 10.55
N LYS A 54 11.80 15.30 11.58
CA LYS A 54 11.90 14.79 12.94
C LYS A 54 11.32 13.37 13.07
N TRP A 55 10.17 13.12 12.48
CA TRP A 55 9.53 11.80 12.49
C TRP A 55 10.32 10.75 11.74
N GLU A 56 11.00 11.10 10.66
CA GLU A 56 11.90 10.17 9.94
C GLU A 56 12.97 9.58 10.88
N THR A 57 13.39 10.34 11.87
CA THR A 57 14.37 9.89 12.87
C THR A 57 13.70 9.23 14.07
N GLU A 58 12.69 9.87 14.66
CA GLU A 58 12.06 9.43 15.91
C GLU A 58 11.23 8.15 15.76
N LEU A 59 10.58 7.97 14.59
CA LEU A 59 9.73 6.82 14.31
C LEU A 59 10.48 5.71 13.56
N SER A 60 11.75 5.93 13.20
CA SER A 60 12.55 4.91 12.54
C SER A 60 12.78 3.71 13.45
N ASN A 61 12.54 2.53 12.90
CA ASN A 61 12.85 1.26 13.56
C ASN A 61 14.10 0.57 12.97
N TRP A 62 14.87 1.30 12.16
CA TRP A 62 16.12 0.79 11.60
C TRP A 62 17.08 0.33 12.67
N GLY A 63 17.74 -0.79 12.45
CA GLY A 63 18.65 -1.39 13.40
C GLY A 63 18.00 -2.07 14.61
N LYS A 64 16.68 -1.95 14.81
CA LYS A 64 15.96 -2.53 15.95
C LYS A 64 16.13 -4.05 16.04
N TRP A 65 16.22 -4.73 14.92
CA TRP A 65 16.41 -6.19 14.83
C TRP A 65 17.78 -6.58 14.27
N GLY A 66 18.72 -5.66 14.26
CA GLY A 66 20.08 -5.83 13.78
C GLY A 66 20.32 -5.22 12.38
N PRO A 67 21.60 -5.06 12.02
CA PRO A 67 21.96 -4.39 10.76
C PRO A 67 21.58 -5.20 9.50
N ASP A 68 21.47 -6.51 9.63
CA ASP A 68 21.15 -7.43 8.52
C ASP A 68 19.67 -7.80 8.48
N ASP A 69 18.81 -7.09 9.23
CA ASP A 69 17.38 -7.37 9.25
C ASP A 69 16.72 -7.01 7.91
N GLN A 70 15.96 -7.96 7.37
CA GLN A 70 15.23 -7.83 6.10
C GLN A 70 13.71 -7.98 6.26
N ARG A 71 13.20 -7.93 7.50
CA ARG A 71 11.80 -8.17 7.81
C ARG A 71 11.08 -6.99 8.47
N GLY A 72 11.83 -6.07 9.04
CA GLY A 72 11.24 -4.91 9.72
C GLY A 72 10.23 -5.28 10.80
N THR A 73 9.10 -4.60 10.85
CA THR A 73 8.03 -4.84 11.83
C THR A 73 7.42 -6.24 11.77
N LEU A 74 7.58 -6.98 10.68
CA LEU A 74 7.14 -8.38 10.59
C LEU A 74 7.84 -9.29 11.62
N ASN A 75 8.99 -8.87 12.16
CA ASN A 75 9.63 -9.55 13.28
C ASN A 75 8.76 -9.57 14.56
N MET A 76 7.76 -8.70 14.65
CA MET A 76 6.81 -8.70 15.78
C MET A 76 5.76 -9.82 15.66
N ILE A 77 5.60 -10.45 14.49
CA ILE A 77 4.74 -11.60 14.29
C ILE A 77 5.50 -12.85 14.73
N THR A 78 5.59 -13.04 16.04
CA THR A 78 6.28 -14.18 16.64
C THR A 78 5.43 -15.46 16.55
N PRO A 79 6.04 -16.65 16.75
CA PRO A 79 5.27 -17.88 16.86
C PRO A 79 4.19 -17.84 17.95
N GLU A 80 4.43 -17.12 19.05
CA GLU A 80 3.47 -16.91 20.14
C GLU A 80 2.29 -16.07 19.67
N LYS A 81 2.57 -14.98 18.92
CA LYS A 81 1.55 -14.11 18.33
C LYS A 81 0.68 -14.89 17.35
N THR A 82 1.29 -15.67 16.46
CA THR A 82 0.58 -16.53 15.51
C THR A 82 -0.32 -17.55 16.23
N ARG A 83 0.21 -18.23 17.25
CA ARG A 83 -0.60 -19.16 18.04
C ARG A 83 -1.76 -18.49 18.78
N ALA A 84 -1.56 -17.25 19.25
CA ALA A 84 -2.64 -16.49 19.87
C ALA A 84 -3.70 -16.09 18.84
N ALA A 85 -3.28 -15.64 17.66
CA ALA A 85 -4.18 -15.25 16.58
C ALA A 85 -5.08 -16.42 16.11
N THR A 86 -4.51 -17.62 15.94
CA THR A 86 -5.29 -18.79 15.52
C THR A 86 -6.35 -19.24 16.53
N ARG A 87 -6.21 -18.85 17.81
CA ARG A 87 -7.21 -19.14 18.85
C ARG A 87 -8.42 -18.19 18.82
N LEU A 88 -8.36 -17.12 18.03
CA LEU A 88 -9.48 -16.20 17.84
C LEU A 88 -10.55 -16.75 16.88
N VAL A 89 -10.25 -17.84 16.18
CA VAL A 89 -11.21 -18.48 15.30
C VAL A 89 -12.19 -19.29 16.15
N GLU A 90 -13.41 -18.79 16.31
CA GLU A 90 -14.48 -19.42 17.08
C GLU A 90 -15.50 -20.09 16.16
N ASP A 91 -16.07 -19.35 15.22
CA ASP A 91 -17.15 -19.82 14.35
C ASP A 91 -16.65 -20.42 13.02
N GLY A 92 -15.36 -20.31 12.70
CA GLY A 92 -14.78 -20.80 11.45
C GLY A 92 -15.26 -20.05 10.20
N VAL A 93 -15.81 -18.85 10.38
CA VAL A 93 -16.26 -18.00 9.27
C VAL A 93 -15.06 -17.31 8.64
N THR A 94 -15.00 -17.30 7.32
CA THR A 94 -13.99 -16.58 6.56
C THR A 94 -14.63 -15.42 5.80
N VAL A 95 -13.97 -14.25 5.83
CA VAL A 95 -14.36 -13.06 5.09
C VAL A 95 -13.22 -12.68 4.17
N THR A 96 -13.50 -12.56 2.87
CA THR A 96 -12.50 -12.03 1.95
C THR A 96 -12.40 -10.52 2.08
N LEU A 97 -11.17 -10.01 2.10
CA LEU A 97 -10.88 -8.56 2.05
C LEU A 97 -10.42 -8.12 0.65
N ALA A 98 -10.41 -9.05 -0.31
CA ALA A 98 -10.10 -8.76 -1.70
C ALA A 98 -11.36 -8.34 -2.46
N HIS A 99 -11.24 -7.36 -3.32
CA HIS A 99 -12.24 -7.04 -4.33
C HIS A 99 -12.32 -8.13 -5.39
N PHE A 100 -13.45 -8.20 -6.10
CA PHE A 100 -13.50 -8.95 -7.35
C PHE A 100 -12.59 -8.26 -8.36
N VAL A 101 -11.71 -9.04 -8.98
CA VAL A 101 -10.89 -8.57 -10.09
C VAL A 101 -11.74 -8.59 -11.35
N THR A 102 -11.88 -7.46 -12.01
CA THR A 102 -12.68 -7.29 -13.23
C THR A 102 -11.81 -6.80 -14.37
N GLU A 103 -12.29 -6.97 -15.59
CA GLU A 103 -11.66 -6.42 -16.80
C GLU A 103 -11.99 -4.92 -17.00
N GLU A 104 -12.81 -4.35 -16.13
CA GLU A 104 -13.13 -2.92 -16.12
C GLU A 104 -12.10 -2.15 -15.31
N ASP A 105 -11.77 -0.94 -15.76
CA ASP A 105 -10.92 -0.04 -14.98
C ASP A 105 -11.56 0.26 -13.61
N ALA A 106 -10.80 0.08 -12.53
CA ALA A 106 -11.23 0.58 -11.25
C ALA A 106 -11.29 2.12 -11.26
N ILE A 107 -12.16 2.69 -10.45
CA ILE A 107 -12.39 4.14 -10.44
C ILE A 107 -11.12 4.96 -10.13
N ASP A 108 -10.17 4.33 -9.46
CA ASP A 108 -8.91 4.89 -8.98
C ASP A 108 -7.68 4.32 -9.72
N SER A 109 -7.86 3.38 -10.64
CA SER A 109 -6.75 2.68 -11.30
C SER A 109 -6.04 3.48 -12.39
N GLY A 110 -6.46 4.61 -12.72
CA GLY A 110 -6.11 5.58 -13.80
C GLY A 110 -4.74 5.52 -14.50
N THR A 111 -3.83 4.63 -14.13
CA THR A 111 -2.44 4.62 -14.62
C THR A 111 -2.03 3.30 -15.28
N PHE A 112 -2.62 2.16 -14.93
CA PHE A 112 -2.03 0.85 -15.25
C PHE A 112 -2.87 -0.04 -16.17
N GLY A 113 -4.03 0.40 -16.59
CA GLY A 113 -4.95 -0.35 -17.45
C GLY A 113 -5.65 -1.52 -16.72
N PRO A 114 -6.69 -2.07 -17.33
CA PRO A 114 -7.50 -3.12 -16.74
C PRO A 114 -6.76 -4.45 -16.65
N THR A 115 -7.27 -5.32 -15.80
CA THR A 115 -6.91 -6.74 -15.81
C THR A 115 -7.38 -7.38 -17.13
N GLU A 116 -6.54 -8.19 -17.72
CA GLU A 116 -6.89 -9.00 -18.90
C GLU A 116 -7.00 -10.47 -18.52
N HIS A 117 -8.04 -11.13 -18.99
CA HIS A 117 -8.25 -12.57 -18.79
C HIS A 117 -8.54 -13.24 -20.13
N TRP A 118 -7.91 -14.41 -20.39
CA TRP A 118 -8.15 -15.16 -21.62
C TRP A 118 -7.93 -16.66 -21.46
N MET A 119 -8.57 -17.44 -22.32
CA MET A 119 -8.37 -18.88 -22.37
C MET A 119 -7.10 -19.22 -23.16
N THR A 120 -6.29 -20.15 -22.67
CA THR A 120 -5.01 -20.53 -23.28
C THR A 120 -5.03 -21.90 -23.95
N SER A 121 -6.04 -22.74 -23.70
CA SER A 121 -6.14 -24.07 -24.27
C SER A 121 -7.27 -24.16 -25.29
N VAL A 122 -6.88 -24.16 -26.55
CA VAL A 122 -7.81 -24.23 -27.68
C VAL A 122 -7.39 -25.38 -28.58
N ASP A 123 -8.36 -26.14 -29.07
CA ASP A 123 -8.12 -27.15 -30.09
C ASP A 123 -7.65 -26.45 -31.38
N PRO A 124 -6.48 -26.78 -31.92
CA PRO A 124 -5.93 -26.07 -33.09
C PRO A 124 -6.72 -26.29 -34.39
N VAL A 125 -7.60 -27.27 -34.40
CA VAL A 125 -8.41 -27.61 -35.60
C VAL A 125 -9.81 -27.01 -35.53
N THR A 126 -10.44 -27.13 -34.36
CA THR A 126 -11.83 -26.69 -34.17
C THR A 126 -11.95 -25.28 -33.60
N GLY A 127 -10.91 -24.78 -32.97
CA GLY A 127 -10.96 -23.52 -32.24
C GLY A 127 -11.66 -23.62 -30.88
N GLU A 128 -12.16 -24.80 -30.53
CA GLU A 128 -12.87 -25.02 -29.27
C GLU A 128 -11.92 -25.34 -28.10
N PRO A 129 -12.24 -24.91 -26.88
CA PRO A 129 -11.45 -25.28 -25.70
C PRO A 129 -11.48 -26.80 -25.49
N ARG A 130 -10.33 -27.44 -25.39
CA ARG A 130 -10.21 -28.87 -25.06
C ARG A 130 -10.33 -29.14 -23.56
N PHE A 131 -9.87 -28.18 -22.77
CA PHE A 131 -9.94 -28.15 -21.30
C PHE A 131 -9.78 -26.69 -20.85
N ALA A 132 -10.25 -26.40 -19.64
CA ALA A 132 -10.18 -25.04 -19.12
C ALA A 132 -8.76 -24.73 -18.61
N LEU A 133 -8.06 -23.89 -19.30
CA LEU A 133 -6.84 -23.20 -18.87
C LEU A 133 -6.97 -21.73 -19.20
N ASP A 134 -6.84 -20.93 -18.20
CA ASP A 134 -6.89 -19.48 -18.33
C ASP A 134 -5.53 -18.85 -18.03
N ALA A 135 -5.35 -17.67 -18.55
CA ALA A 135 -4.25 -16.78 -18.22
C ALA A 135 -4.82 -15.43 -17.83
N ILE A 136 -4.13 -14.76 -16.94
CA ILE A 136 -4.48 -13.44 -16.43
C ILE A 136 -3.25 -12.54 -16.46
N SER A 137 -3.45 -11.30 -16.86
CA SER A 137 -2.44 -10.22 -16.80
C SER A 137 -3.02 -9.05 -16.04
N PHE A 138 -2.27 -8.53 -15.08
CA PHE A 138 -2.68 -7.39 -14.25
C PHE A 138 -1.47 -6.59 -13.80
N SER A 139 -1.69 -5.33 -13.45
CA SER A 139 -0.76 -4.54 -12.65
C SER A 139 -1.08 -4.70 -11.17
N LEU A 140 -0.06 -4.93 -10.33
CA LEU A 140 -0.25 -5.03 -8.87
C LEU A 140 -0.80 -3.74 -8.26
N HIS A 141 -0.53 -2.60 -8.89
CA HIS A 141 -0.93 -1.27 -8.42
C HIS A 141 -2.14 -0.69 -9.16
N ASP A 142 -3.02 -1.53 -9.69
CA ASP A 142 -4.20 -1.09 -10.44
C ASP A 142 -5.40 -0.66 -9.57
N GLY A 143 -5.26 -0.72 -8.25
CA GLY A 143 -6.31 -0.38 -7.29
C GLY A 143 -7.29 -1.50 -6.98
N GLN A 144 -7.29 -2.62 -7.73
CA GLN A 144 -8.19 -3.76 -7.50
C GLN A 144 -7.57 -4.85 -6.64
N LEU A 145 -6.24 -4.93 -6.62
CA LEU A 145 -5.53 -6.04 -5.99
C LEU A 145 -5.00 -5.66 -4.62
N ALA A 146 -5.41 -6.41 -3.60
CA ALA A 146 -4.71 -6.39 -2.32
C ALA A 146 -3.35 -7.05 -2.49
N HIS A 147 -2.28 -6.34 -2.17
CA HIS A 147 -0.92 -6.82 -2.31
C HIS A 147 -0.05 -6.33 -1.14
N MET A 148 1.16 -6.84 -1.05
CA MET A 148 2.16 -6.41 -0.09
C MET A 148 3.41 -5.98 -0.85
N ASP A 149 3.87 -4.78 -0.57
CA ASP A 149 5.13 -4.26 -1.09
C ASP A 149 6.32 -4.78 -0.28
N ALA A 150 7.42 -5.02 -0.97
CA ALA A 150 8.69 -5.37 -0.35
C ALA A 150 9.35 -4.14 0.30
N LEU A 151 10.24 -4.35 1.27
CA LEU A 151 10.94 -3.25 1.95
C LEU A 151 11.89 -2.47 1.02
N CYS A 152 12.26 -3.02 -0.12
CA CYS A 152 13.02 -2.35 -1.18
C CYS A 152 12.16 -1.40 -2.05
N HIS A 153 10.82 -1.48 -1.95
CA HIS A 153 9.91 -0.74 -2.82
C HIS A 153 10.03 0.78 -2.65
N TYR A 154 10.40 1.26 -1.48
CA TYR A 154 10.49 2.68 -1.18
C TYR A 154 11.92 3.07 -0.77
N ALA A 155 12.50 4.01 -1.51
CA ALA A 155 13.80 4.58 -1.21
C ALA A 155 13.67 6.01 -0.68
N MET A 156 14.58 6.40 0.20
CA MET A 156 14.71 7.76 0.71
C MET A 156 16.13 8.26 0.51
N GLU A 157 16.31 9.58 0.51
CA GLU A 157 17.64 10.16 0.45
C GLU A 157 18.23 10.26 1.86
N GLN A 158 19.42 9.71 2.05
CA GLN A 158 20.19 9.87 3.27
C GLN A 158 21.66 10.20 2.92
N ASN A 159 22.13 11.35 3.37
CA ASN A 159 23.50 11.81 3.10
C ASN A 159 23.88 11.85 1.60
N GLY A 160 22.97 12.24 0.72
CA GLY A 160 23.17 12.31 -0.72
C GLY A 160 23.15 10.95 -1.43
N GLN A 161 22.72 9.89 -0.76
CA GLN A 161 22.57 8.55 -1.32
C GLN A 161 21.13 8.07 -1.19
N GLN A 162 20.67 7.33 -2.20
CA GLN A 162 19.38 6.65 -2.13
C GLN A 162 19.54 5.36 -1.33
N VAL A 163 18.80 5.27 -0.24
CA VAL A 163 18.79 4.09 0.64
C VAL A 163 17.37 3.57 0.81
N ILE A 164 17.26 2.29 1.11
CA ILE A 164 16.03 1.59 1.44
C ILE A 164 16.06 1.17 2.91
N PHE A 165 15.08 0.41 3.36
CA PHE A 165 14.95 0.00 4.76
C PHE A 165 16.30 -0.42 5.37
N ASN A 166 16.52 -0.07 6.62
CA ASN A 166 17.71 -0.39 7.41
C ASN A 166 19.03 0.19 6.88
N GLY A 167 18.96 1.16 5.96
CA GLY A 167 20.13 1.83 5.37
C GLY A 167 20.81 1.05 4.24
N TYR A 168 20.18 -0.01 3.75
CA TYR A 168 20.69 -0.69 2.55
C TYR A 168 20.73 0.25 1.36
N PRO A 169 21.73 0.17 0.48
CA PRO A 169 21.70 0.91 -0.77
C PRO A 169 20.46 0.56 -1.61
N GLN A 170 19.89 1.53 -2.27
CA GLN A 170 18.77 1.30 -3.18
C GLN A 170 19.18 0.31 -4.29
N ASN A 171 18.38 -0.75 -4.45
CA ASN A 171 18.65 -1.87 -5.34
C ASN A 171 17.52 -2.16 -6.34
N MET A 172 16.54 -1.26 -6.46
CA MET A 172 15.44 -1.39 -7.39
C MET A 172 15.89 -1.13 -8.82
N THR A 173 15.57 -2.04 -9.72
CA THR A 173 15.85 -1.98 -11.16
C THR A 173 14.58 -2.19 -11.96
N ALA A 174 14.68 -2.17 -13.29
CA ALA A 174 13.57 -2.52 -14.17
C ALA A 174 13.08 -3.98 -13.99
N ASP A 175 13.94 -4.85 -13.46
CA ASP A 175 13.61 -6.26 -13.19
C ASP A 175 13.15 -6.50 -11.75
N GLY A 176 12.92 -5.43 -10.98
CA GLY A 176 12.54 -5.48 -9.58
C GLY A 176 13.71 -5.25 -8.62
N CYS A 177 13.53 -5.63 -7.35
CA CYS A 177 14.59 -5.54 -6.35
C CYS A 177 15.64 -6.65 -6.58
N VAL A 178 16.90 -6.25 -6.65
CA VAL A 178 18.02 -7.16 -6.87
C VAL A 178 18.83 -7.35 -5.59
N GLY A 179 18.81 -8.57 -5.05
CA GLY A 179 19.49 -8.89 -3.78
C GLY A 179 18.56 -8.74 -2.58
N ASP A 180 18.95 -8.00 -1.57
CA ASP A 180 18.30 -7.91 -0.27
C ASP A 180 16.98 -7.14 -0.28
N LEU A 181 16.13 -7.39 0.73
CA LEU A 181 14.87 -6.70 1.02
C LEU A 181 13.76 -6.92 -0.02
N GLY A 182 13.89 -7.93 -0.86
CA GLY A 182 12.83 -8.37 -1.75
C GLY A 182 11.68 -9.04 -1.00
N ILE A 183 10.54 -9.23 -1.68
CA ILE A 183 9.35 -9.85 -1.06
C ILE A 183 9.62 -11.26 -0.52
N ASN A 184 10.54 -12.00 -1.16
CA ASN A 184 10.92 -13.34 -0.72
C ASN A 184 11.73 -13.34 0.59
N ASP A 185 12.45 -12.26 0.89
CA ASP A 185 13.28 -12.12 2.09
C ASP A 185 12.42 -11.84 3.33
N MET A 186 11.21 -11.35 3.12
CA MET A 186 10.26 -11.07 4.20
C MET A 186 9.72 -12.36 4.86
N GLY A 187 9.84 -13.52 4.23
CA GLY A 187 9.53 -14.82 4.81
C GLY A 187 8.36 -15.55 4.15
N PRO A 188 7.96 -16.70 4.70
CA PRO A 188 7.04 -17.65 4.04
C PRO A 188 5.55 -17.28 4.11
N GLY A 189 5.22 -16.08 4.53
CA GLY A 189 3.86 -15.62 4.78
C GLY A 189 3.58 -15.46 6.27
N TYR A 190 2.44 -14.84 6.60
CA TYR A 190 2.13 -14.41 7.96
C TYR A 190 0.73 -14.80 8.35
N VAL A 191 0.58 -15.22 9.60
CA VAL A 191 -0.70 -15.41 10.27
C VAL A 191 -0.66 -14.61 11.57
N THR A 192 -1.51 -13.60 11.68
CA THR A 192 -1.59 -12.76 12.87
C THR A 192 -3.02 -12.26 13.08
N ARG A 193 -3.25 -11.52 14.15
CA ARG A 193 -4.52 -10.85 14.40
C ARG A 193 -4.63 -9.62 13.50
N GLY A 194 -5.72 -9.54 12.73
CA GLY A 194 -6.17 -8.32 12.06
C GLY A 194 -7.11 -7.53 12.96
N ILE A 195 -7.03 -6.23 12.91
CA ILE A 195 -7.90 -5.28 13.60
C ILE A 195 -8.50 -4.36 12.55
N LEU A 196 -9.82 -4.47 12.35
CA LEU A 196 -10.56 -3.54 11.50
C LEU A 196 -10.85 -2.27 12.29
N VAL A 197 -10.21 -1.17 11.90
CA VAL A 197 -10.38 0.15 12.53
C VAL A 197 -11.42 0.92 11.76
N ASP A 198 -12.69 0.70 12.09
CA ASP A 198 -13.83 1.32 11.40
C ASP A 198 -14.12 2.70 11.99
N ILE A 199 -13.37 3.70 11.55
CA ILE A 199 -13.59 5.11 11.97
C ILE A 199 -14.96 5.64 11.52
N PRO A 200 -15.44 5.37 10.28
CA PRO A 200 -16.81 5.74 9.90
C PRO A 200 -17.85 5.24 10.88
N LEU A 201 -17.82 3.97 11.24
CA LEU A 201 -18.75 3.37 12.20
C LEU A 201 -18.71 4.10 13.55
N MET A 202 -17.52 4.34 14.09
CA MET A 202 -17.35 5.07 15.35
C MET A 202 -17.94 6.47 15.30
N ARG A 203 -17.83 7.15 14.16
CA ARG A 203 -18.35 8.50 13.94
C ARG A 203 -19.82 8.54 13.46
N GLY A 204 -20.43 7.37 13.23
CA GLY A 204 -21.81 7.28 12.71
C GLY A 204 -21.93 7.73 11.25
N LEU A 205 -20.91 7.50 10.45
CA LEU A 205 -20.82 7.84 9.03
C LEU A 205 -20.89 6.56 8.18
N ASP A 206 -21.35 6.68 6.95
CA ASP A 206 -21.34 5.58 5.99
C ASP A 206 -19.94 5.33 5.42
N TYR A 207 -19.13 6.38 5.28
CA TYR A 207 -17.75 6.35 4.79
C TYR A 207 -17.02 7.64 5.21
N LEU A 208 -15.72 7.68 5.03
CA LEU A 208 -14.91 8.90 5.15
C LEU A 208 -14.83 9.59 3.79
N GLU A 209 -15.06 10.89 3.77
CA GLU A 209 -14.82 11.69 2.56
C GLU A 209 -13.34 11.61 2.17
N PRO A 210 -13.01 11.64 0.87
CA PRO A 210 -11.63 11.68 0.42
C PRO A 210 -10.83 12.79 1.11
N SER A 211 -9.58 12.49 1.43
CA SER A 211 -8.68 13.39 2.16
C SER A 211 -9.06 13.66 3.63
N THR A 212 -10.00 12.94 4.20
CA THR A 212 -10.25 13.00 5.65
C THR A 212 -9.02 12.43 6.39
N PRO A 213 -8.34 13.21 7.23
CA PRO A 213 -7.21 12.71 7.99
C PRO A 213 -7.67 11.81 9.14
N ILE A 214 -6.87 10.81 9.44
CA ILE A 214 -6.99 9.97 10.62
C ILE A 214 -5.76 10.25 11.50
N TYR A 215 -6.00 10.66 12.73
CA TYR A 215 -4.95 11.00 13.69
C TYR A 215 -4.77 9.87 14.71
N VAL A 216 -3.68 9.92 15.47
CA VAL A 216 -3.43 8.99 16.58
C VAL A 216 -4.59 9.01 17.58
N SER A 217 -5.14 10.20 17.86
CA SER A 217 -6.31 10.35 18.74
C SER A 217 -7.55 9.61 18.24
N ASP A 218 -7.75 9.51 16.92
CA ASP A 218 -8.86 8.75 16.35
C ASP A 218 -8.68 7.24 16.57
N LEU A 219 -7.44 6.77 16.52
CA LEU A 219 -7.10 5.37 16.79
C LEU A 219 -7.28 5.05 18.29
N GLU A 220 -6.87 5.94 19.17
CA GLU A 220 -7.06 5.80 20.61
C GLU A 220 -8.55 5.82 20.99
N GLU A 221 -9.34 6.73 20.41
CA GLU A 221 -10.79 6.77 20.59
C GLU A 221 -11.46 5.49 20.05
N TRP A 222 -10.98 4.96 18.91
CA TRP A 222 -11.50 3.73 18.36
C TRP A 222 -11.19 2.52 19.25
N GLU A 223 -10.01 2.44 19.86
CA GLU A 223 -9.67 1.39 20.84
C GLU A 223 -10.68 1.36 21.99
N ASP A 224 -11.01 2.53 22.54
CA ASP A 224 -12.00 2.67 23.60
C ASP A 224 -13.41 2.30 23.11
N PHE A 225 -13.81 2.77 21.94
CA PHE A 225 -15.11 2.48 21.32
C PHE A 225 -15.31 0.98 21.06
N ALA A 226 -14.31 0.32 20.48
CA ALA A 226 -14.37 -1.09 20.11
C ALA A 226 -14.06 -2.05 21.27
N GLY A 227 -13.47 -1.53 22.37
CA GLY A 227 -12.98 -2.35 23.48
C GLY A 227 -11.83 -3.27 23.09
N VAL A 228 -11.01 -2.85 22.12
CA VAL A 228 -9.91 -3.61 21.56
C VAL A 228 -8.63 -2.79 21.62
N THR A 229 -7.55 -3.37 22.11
CA THR A 229 -6.24 -2.71 22.13
C THR A 229 -5.33 -3.26 21.05
N VAL A 230 -4.72 -2.37 20.28
CA VAL A 230 -3.68 -2.69 19.29
C VAL A 230 -2.42 -3.17 20.02
N SER A 231 -1.78 -4.19 19.53
CA SER A 231 -0.57 -4.73 20.12
C SER A 231 0.48 -5.12 19.06
N PRO A 232 1.76 -5.20 19.45
CA PRO A 232 2.82 -5.57 18.52
C PRO A 232 2.49 -6.83 17.72
N GLY A 233 2.68 -6.76 16.39
CA GLY A 233 2.41 -7.84 15.46
C GLY A 233 0.95 -7.94 15.00
N ASP A 234 0.07 -7.02 15.38
CA ASP A 234 -1.25 -6.87 14.75
C ASP A 234 -1.13 -6.23 13.37
N VAL A 235 -2.09 -6.50 12.51
CA VAL A 235 -2.31 -5.80 11.23
C VAL A 235 -3.53 -4.90 11.39
N LEU A 236 -3.37 -3.62 11.09
CA LEU A 236 -4.49 -2.67 11.04
C LEU A 236 -5.09 -2.67 9.63
N LEU A 237 -6.40 -2.70 9.57
CA LEU A 237 -7.21 -2.70 8.35
C LEU A 237 -8.16 -1.51 8.37
#